data_5a50d4a1921af83b19632593e972c0d9
#
_entry.id   5a50d4a1921af83b19632593e972c0d9
#
_cell.length_a   1.000
_cell.length_b   1.000
_cell.length_c   1.000
_cell.angle_alpha   90.00
_cell.angle_beta   90.00
_cell.angle_gamma   90.00
#
_symmetry.space_group_name_H-M   'P 1'
#
loop_
_entity.id
_entity.type
_entity.pdbx_description
1 polymer ?
#
loop_
_entity_poly.entity_id
_entity_poly.type
_entity_poly.pdbx_seq_one_letter_code
_entity_poly.pdbx_strand_id
1 'polypeptide(L)'
;MPNWNLKFTGLTALKSVSKIFSRLSLNHGYRASYTLTNFQSNFEYKADEPNAIDKLGNIIPARLYSNINLVEQFNPLLRLDMEMNNSIKLLAEIRKERAISLSLDNNLLTESTGDEYVAGLGYRVKDVRFRTTLGGRKVTLKGDLNIRADLSYRDNITVLRNLEYDNNQVTAGQRILALKLNADYALSRNLTALFFYDHNFSEFAISTAFPQTSIRSGITIRYNFGN
;
A
#
# COMPACT_ATOMS: atom_id res chain seq x y z
N MET A 1 -18.86 -9.28 4.70
CA MET A 1 -18.54 -7.95 5.24
C MET A 1 -18.69 -6.91 4.15
N PRO A 2 -19.09 -5.65 4.47
CA PRO A 2 -19.23 -4.62 3.46
C PRO A 2 -17.86 -4.19 2.94
N ASN A 3 -17.77 -3.99 1.62
CA ASN A 3 -16.60 -3.45 0.95
C ASN A 3 -17.04 -2.27 0.11
N TRP A 4 -16.28 -1.19 0.11
CA TRP A 4 -16.62 -0.01 -0.68
C TRP A 4 -15.38 0.75 -1.17
N ASN A 5 -15.59 1.55 -2.20
CA ASN A 5 -14.62 2.50 -2.69
C ASN A 5 -15.38 3.80 -3.03
N LEU A 6 -14.99 4.90 -2.40
CA LEU A 6 -15.59 6.21 -2.56
C LEU A 6 -14.58 7.13 -3.25
N LYS A 7 -15.01 7.79 -4.30
CA LYS A 7 -14.23 8.82 -4.99
C LYS A 7 -15.07 10.09 -5.12
N PHE A 8 -14.52 11.19 -4.63
CA PHE A 8 -15.13 12.49 -4.68
C PHE A 8 -14.25 13.48 -5.46
N THR A 9 -14.81 14.09 -6.51
CA THR A 9 -14.12 15.04 -7.40
C THR A 9 -14.78 16.42 -7.41
N GLY A 10 -15.83 16.62 -6.66
CA GLY A 10 -16.66 17.84 -6.69
C GLY A 10 -16.00 19.08 -6.08
N LEU A 11 -14.86 18.95 -5.38
CA LEU A 11 -14.18 20.08 -4.74
C LEU A 11 -13.72 21.14 -5.74
N THR A 12 -13.41 20.78 -6.97
CA THR A 12 -13.06 21.72 -8.04
C THR A 12 -14.21 22.56 -8.56
N ALA A 13 -15.46 22.25 -8.21
CA ALA A 13 -16.62 23.10 -8.49
C ALA A 13 -16.62 24.39 -7.65
N LEU A 14 -15.88 24.43 -6.53
CA LEU A 14 -15.74 25.61 -5.71
C LEU A 14 -14.79 26.62 -6.39
N LYS A 15 -15.26 27.85 -6.61
CA LYS A 15 -14.50 28.93 -7.28
C LYS A 15 -13.14 29.21 -6.65
N SER A 16 -13.00 29.09 -5.33
CA SER A 16 -11.72 29.29 -4.62
C SER A 16 -10.73 28.15 -4.89
N VAL A 17 -11.22 26.92 -5.04
CA VAL A 17 -10.40 25.73 -5.32
C VAL A 17 -9.97 25.68 -6.79
N SER A 18 -10.90 25.96 -7.72
CA SER A 18 -10.62 25.93 -9.16
C SER A 18 -9.61 26.99 -9.64
N LYS A 19 -9.42 28.06 -8.86
CA LYS A 19 -8.36 29.06 -9.12
C LYS A 19 -6.94 28.48 -8.95
N ILE A 20 -6.76 27.50 -8.09
CA ILE A 20 -5.46 26.93 -7.74
C ILE A 20 -5.29 25.54 -8.37
N PHE A 21 -6.34 24.72 -8.32
CA PHE A 21 -6.31 23.32 -8.76
C PHE A 21 -7.16 23.12 -10.01
N SER A 22 -6.55 22.54 -11.05
CA SER A 22 -7.24 22.03 -12.22
C SER A 22 -7.97 20.73 -11.95
N ARG A 23 -7.43 19.93 -11.01
CA ARG A 23 -7.99 18.65 -10.57
C ARG A 23 -7.72 18.44 -9.09
N LEU A 24 -8.76 18.04 -8.37
CA LEU A 24 -8.68 17.64 -6.96
C LEU A 24 -9.63 16.46 -6.76
N SER A 25 -9.08 15.32 -6.33
CA SER A 25 -9.90 14.16 -6.01
C SER A 25 -9.54 13.59 -4.64
N LEU A 26 -10.58 13.19 -3.92
CA LEU A 26 -10.51 12.51 -2.64
C LEU A 26 -10.96 11.06 -2.86
N ASN A 27 -10.16 10.10 -2.40
CA ASN A 27 -10.49 8.69 -2.49
C ASN A 27 -10.42 8.05 -1.11
N HIS A 28 -11.35 7.14 -0.83
CA HIS A 28 -11.43 6.33 0.36
C HIS A 28 -11.90 4.93 -0.01
N GLY A 29 -11.22 3.90 0.48
CA GLY A 29 -11.55 2.52 0.20
C GLY A 29 -11.42 1.65 1.43
N TYR A 30 -12.40 0.76 1.64
CA TYR A 30 -12.39 -0.24 2.69
C TYR A 30 -12.68 -1.62 2.13
N ARG A 31 -11.91 -2.61 2.58
CA ARG A 31 -12.14 -4.02 2.31
C ARG A 31 -11.98 -4.82 3.59
N ALA A 32 -12.89 -5.74 3.81
CA ALA A 32 -12.77 -6.70 4.90
C ALA A 32 -13.13 -8.09 4.39
N SER A 33 -12.41 -9.09 4.88
CA SER A 33 -12.72 -10.50 4.67
C SER A 33 -12.67 -11.25 6.00
N TYR A 34 -13.62 -12.13 6.18
CA TYR A 34 -13.67 -13.06 7.29
C TYR A 34 -13.61 -14.47 6.72
N THR A 35 -12.65 -15.26 7.17
CA THR A 35 -12.40 -16.59 6.64
C THR A 35 -12.31 -17.58 7.80
N LEU A 36 -13.11 -18.64 7.72
CA LEU A 36 -13.02 -19.80 8.58
C LEU A 36 -12.26 -20.89 7.83
N THR A 37 -11.14 -21.29 8.37
CA THR A 37 -10.31 -22.35 7.78
C THR A 37 -10.25 -23.55 8.71
N ASN A 38 -10.09 -24.74 8.12
CA ASN A 38 -9.90 -25.99 8.88
C ASN A 38 -11.00 -26.25 9.90
N PHE A 39 -12.23 -26.40 9.42
CA PHE A 39 -13.32 -26.87 10.25
C PHE A 39 -13.58 -28.36 10.00
N GLN A 40 -14.05 -29.06 11.05
CA GLN A 40 -14.49 -30.45 11.00
C GLN A 40 -15.85 -30.62 11.70
N SER A 41 -16.59 -31.64 11.29
CA SER A 41 -17.81 -31.99 12.00
C SER A 41 -17.47 -32.56 13.37
N ASN A 42 -18.23 -32.14 14.39
CA ASN A 42 -18.09 -32.69 15.71
C ASN A 42 -18.99 -33.93 15.84
N PHE A 43 -18.40 -35.11 15.99
CA PHE A 43 -19.15 -36.36 16.10
C PHE A 43 -19.87 -36.54 17.43
N GLU A 44 -19.54 -35.73 18.44
CA GLU A 44 -20.24 -35.71 19.73
C GLU A 44 -21.54 -34.91 19.69
N TYR A 45 -21.69 -34.05 18.63
CA TYR A 45 -22.88 -33.23 18.46
C TYR A 45 -24.10 -34.09 18.03
N LYS A 46 -25.21 -33.91 18.72
CA LYS A 46 -26.50 -34.53 18.39
C LYS A 46 -27.50 -33.44 18.00
N ALA A 47 -28.12 -33.58 16.84
CA ALA A 47 -29.06 -32.59 16.31
C ALA A 47 -30.39 -32.52 17.14
N ASP A 48 -30.74 -33.57 17.82
CA ASP A 48 -31.90 -33.67 18.75
C ASP A 48 -31.61 -33.04 20.13
N GLU A 49 -30.33 -32.84 20.48
CA GLU A 49 -29.89 -32.22 21.73
C GLU A 49 -28.92 -31.04 21.47
N PRO A 50 -29.36 -29.95 20.81
CA PRO A 50 -28.45 -28.90 20.34
C PRO A 50 -27.75 -28.12 21.45
N ASN A 51 -28.23 -28.20 22.67
CA ASN A 51 -27.66 -27.55 23.85
C ASN A 51 -26.95 -28.53 24.79
N ALA A 52 -26.62 -29.75 24.31
CA ALA A 52 -25.86 -30.72 25.10
C ALA A 52 -24.53 -30.13 25.54
N ILE A 53 -24.12 -30.41 26.75
CA ILE A 53 -22.87 -29.96 27.35
C ILE A 53 -21.88 -31.12 27.48
N ASP A 54 -20.60 -30.81 27.36
CA ASP A 54 -19.51 -31.73 27.60
C ASP A 54 -19.30 -31.96 29.14
N LYS A 55 -18.31 -32.79 29.49
CA LYS A 55 -17.97 -33.06 30.88
C LYS A 55 -17.42 -31.85 31.65
N LEU A 56 -17.02 -30.79 30.93
CA LEU A 56 -16.50 -29.55 31.49
C LEU A 56 -17.56 -28.44 31.55
N GLY A 57 -18.80 -28.73 31.09
CA GLY A 57 -19.91 -27.79 31.11
C GLY A 57 -19.98 -26.88 29.88
N ASN A 58 -19.18 -27.12 28.82
CA ASN A 58 -19.24 -26.36 27.60
C ASN A 58 -20.29 -26.92 26.63
N ILE A 59 -20.95 -26.06 25.87
CA ILE A 59 -21.87 -26.47 24.80
C ILE A 59 -21.09 -27.22 23.72
N ILE A 60 -21.60 -28.40 23.31
CA ILE A 60 -21.03 -29.21 22.23
C ILE A 60 -21.44 -28.60 20.88
N PRO A 61 -20.53 -27.93 20.12
CA PRO A 61 -20.87 -27.32 18.85
C PRO A 61 -20.95 -28.35 17.74
N ALA A 62 -21.79 -28.12 16.72
CA ALA A 62 -21.89 -28.98 15.54
C ALA A 62 -20.63 -29.05 14.69
N ARG A 63 -19.80 -28.02 14.76
CA ARG A 63 -18.55 -27.90 13.99
C ARG A 63 -17.44 -27.36 14.89
N LEU A 64 -16.27 -27.95 14.76
CA LEU A 64 -15.04 -27.49 15.40
C LEU A 64 -14.27 -26.66 14.40
N TYR A 65 -13.86 -25.46 14.80
CA TYR A 65 -13.08 -24.54 13.99
C TYR A 65 -11.69 -24.43 14.58
N SER A 66 -10.64 -24.64 13.75
CA SER A 66 -9.26 -24.51 14.23
C SER A 66 -8.74 -23.08 14.08
N ASN A 67 -9.06 -22.42 12.94
CA ASN A 67 -8.55 -21.08 12.68
C ASN A 67 -9.62 -20.14 12.14
N ILE A 68 -9.59 -18.91 12.65
CA ILE A 68 -10.45 -17.81 12.23
C ILE A 68 -9.54 -16.66 11.79
N ASN A 69 -9.72 -16.18 10.56
CA ASN A 69 -8.95 -15.06 10.02
C ASN A 69 -9.86 -13.89 9.68
N LEU A 70 -9.49 -12.72 10.15
CA LEU A 70 -10.09 -11.42 9.80
C LEU A 70 -9.02 -10.55 9.17
N VAL A 71 -9.29 -10.03 7.98
CA VAL A 71 -8.42 -9.05 7.31
C VAL A 71 -9.24 -7.81 7.02
N GLU A 72 -8.73 -6.67 7.44
CA GLU A 72 -9.32 -5.35 7.21
C GLU A 72 -8.27 -4.46 6.56
N GLN A 73 -8.66 -3.76 5.50
CA GLN A 73 -7.77 -2.89 4.74
C GLN A 73 -8.48 -1.60 4.37
N PHE A 74 -7.91 -0.47 4.79
CA PHE A 74 -8.20 0.85 4.26
C PHE A 74 -7.14 1.17 3.19
N ASN A 75 -7.47 0.90 1.94
CA ASN A 75 -6.55 1.10 0.82
C ASN A 75 -7.22 1.87 -0.33
N PRO A 76 -7.16 3.21 -0.24
CA PRO A 76 -6.58 4.04 0.82
C PRO A 76 -7.58 4.35 1.96
N LEU A 77 -7.07 4.65 3.17
CA LEU A 77 -7.89 5.30 4.20
C LEU A 77 -8.27 6.72 3.75
N LEU A 78 -7.30 7.44 3.23
CA LEU A 78 -7.48 8.75 2.62
C LEU A 78 -6.43 8.94 1.53
N ARG A 79 -6.85 9.33 0.33
CA ARG A 79 -5.95 9.72 -0.75
C ARG A 79 -6.43 11.00 -1.38
N LEU A 80 -5.53 11.97 -1.46
CA LEU A 80 -5.70 13.24 -2.15
C LEU A 80 -4.82 13.25 -3.38
N ASP A 81 -5.44 13.31 -4.56
CA ASP A 81 -4.74 13.57 -5.81
C ASP A 81 -5.05 15.01 -6.23
N MET A 82 -4.03 15.83 -6.33
CA MET A 82 -4.13 17.26 -6.64
C MET A 82 -3.29 17.57 -7.87
N GLU A 83 -3.87 18.31 -8.81
CA GLU A 83 -3.16 18.87 -9.96
C GLU A 83 -3.40 20.38 -9.99
N MET A 84 -2.32 21.13 -9.87
CA MET A 84 -2.38 22.59 -9.89
C MET A 84 -2.43 23.12 -11.34
N ASN A 85 -2.90 24.35 -11.52
CA ASN A 85 -2.98 24.99 -12.84
C ASN A 85 -1.59 25.20 -13.51
N ASN A 86 -0.51 25.18 -12.72
CA ASN A 86 0.88 25.27 -13.18
C ASN A 86 1.54 23.91 -13.49
N SER A 87 0.74 22.83 -13.64
CA SER A 87 1.19 21.45 -13.93
C SER A 87 1.95 20.75 -12.80
N ILE A 88 1.93 21.28 -11.57
CA ILE A 88 2.41 20.58 -10.38
C ILE A 88 1.34 19.58 -9.96
N LYS A 89 1.75 18.35 -9.69
CA LYS A 89 0.91 17.27 -9.17
C LYS A 89 1.36 16.93 -7.78
N LEU A 90 0.42 16.86 -6.85
CA LEU A 90 0.66 16.46 -5.47
C LEU A 90 -0.19 15.24 -5.16
N LEU A 91 0.39 14.32 -4.41
CA LEU A 91 -0.25 13.12 -3.88
C LEU A 91 -0.02 13.09 -2.37
N ALA A 92 -1.08 12.88 -1.61
CA ALA A 92 -0.98 12.52 -0.20
C ALA A 92 -1.89 11.32 0.05
N GLU A 93 -1.35 10.25 0.66
CA GLU A 93 -2.09 9.02 0.86
C GLU A 93 -1.76 8.40 2.22
N ILE A 94 -2.80 7.90 2.89
CA ILE A 94 -2.70 7.13 4.13
C ILE A 94 -3.37 5.79 3.87
N ARG A 95 -2.67 4.70 4.18
CA ARG A 95 -3.19 3.34 4.15
C ARG A 95 -3.11 2.72 5.52
N LYS A 96 -4.07 1.88 5.86
CA LYS A 96 -4.06 1.10 7.08
C LYS A 96 -4.51 -0.32 6.78
N GLU A 97 -3.80 -1.28 7.34
CA GLU A 97 -4.16 -2.69 7.24
C GLU A 97 -4.10 -3.36 8.60
N ARG A 98 -4.98 -4.32 8.81
CA ARG A 98 -5.02 -5.13 10.01
C ARG A 98 -5.39 -6.56 9.63
N ALA A 99 -4.60 -7.51 10.05
CA ALA A 99 -4.89 -8.93 9.91
C ALA A 99 -4.88 -9.58 11.29
N ILE A 100 -5.95 -10.30 11.60
CA ILE A 100 -6.10 -11.05 12.84
C ILE A 100 -6.26 -12.52 12.46
N SER A 101 -5.47 -13.38 13.09
CA SER A 101 -5.58 -14.82 12.99
C SER A 101 -5.74 -15.40 14.41
N LEU A 102 -6.89 -15.99 14.68
CA LEU A 102 -7.17 -16.68 15.93
C LEU A 102 -7.04 -18.18 15.71
N SER A 103 -6.09 -18.81 16.43
CA SER A 103 -5.99 -20.26 16.55
C SER A 103 -6.71 -20.71 17.82
N LEU A 104 -7.80 -21.45 17.63
CA LEU A 104 -8.59 -21.98 18.74
C LEU A 104 -7.92 -23.20 19.39
N ASP A 105 -7.10 -23.91 18.61
CA ASP A 105 -6.41 -25.13 19.11
C ASP A 105 -5.30 -24.79 20.13
N ASN A 106 -4.70 -23.59 20.02
CA ASN A 106 -3.56 -23.18 20.85
C ASN A 106 -3.87 -21.93 21.70
N ASN A 107 -5.09 -21.39 21.65
CA ASN A 107 -5.48 -20.15 22.33
C ASN A 107 -4.55 -18.95 21.96
N LEU A 108 -4.12 -18.91 20.68
CA LEU A 108 -3.21 -17.88 20.19
C LEU A 108 -3.92 -16.92 19.23
N LEU A 109 -3.78 -15.64 19.48
CA LEU A 109 -4.21 -14.57 18.62
C LEU A 109 -2.98 -13.87 18.02
N THR A 110 -2.83 -13.96 16.69
CA THR A 110 -1.82 -13.20 15.97
C THR A 110 -2.48 -11.96 15.36
N GLU A 111 -1.99 -10.79 15.69
CA GLU A 111 -2.44 -9.51 15.13
C GLU A 111 -1.28 -8.84 14.39
N SER A 112 -1.47 -8.60 13.08
CA SER A 112 -0.54 -7.83 12.27
C SER A 112 -1.21 -6.53 11.86
N THR A 113 -0.56 -5.40 12.12
CA THR A 113 -1.01 -4.07 11.73
C THR A 113 0.02 -3.40 10.84
N GLY A 114 -0.44 -2.60 9.88
CA GLY A 114 0.40 -1.83 8.99
C GLY A 114 -0.18 -0.45 8.72
N ASP A 115 0.63 0.58 8.96
CA ASP A 115 0.32 1.96 8.64
C ASP A 115 1.30 2.45 7.56
N GLU A 116 0.79 3.01 6.47
CA GLU A 116 1.62 3.56 5.39
C GLU A 116 1.19 4.99 5.06
N TYR A 117 2.16 5.88 4.97
CA TYR A 117 2.00 7.28 4.60
C TYR A 117 2.79 7.53 3.32
N VAL A 118 2.16 8.08 2.31
CA VAL A 118 2.79 8.39 1.02
C VAL A 118 2.58 9.85 0.68
N ALA A 119 3.67 10.54 0.32
CA ALA A 119 3.66 11.87 -0.24
C ALA A 119 4.32 11.84 -1.61
N GLY A 120 3.66 12.39 -2.62
CA GLY A 120 4.16 12.43 -4.00
C GLY A 120 4.15 13.85 -4.56
N LEU A 121 5.20 14.19 -5.29
CA LEU A 121 5.35 15.43 -6.03
C LEU A 121 5.65 15.09 -7.50
N GLY A 122 4.88 15.63 -8.43
CA GLY A 122 5.11 15.52 -9.86
C GLY A 122 5.16 16.90 -10.52
N TYR A 123 6.04 17.06 -11.47
CA TYR A 123 6.12 18.28 -12.27
C TYR A 123 6.40 17.96 -13.73
N ARG A 124 5.67 18.59 -14.64
CA ARG A 124 5.89 18.48 -16.08
C ARG A 124 6.42 19.78 -16.64
N VAL A 125 7.66 19.76 -17.09
CA VAL A 125 8.28 20.86 -17.84
C VAL A 125 8.04 20.61 -19.31
N LYS A 126 7.31 21.49 -19.97
CA LYS A 126 7.03 21.39 -21.41
C LYS A 126 8.17 22.00 -22.22
N ASP A 127 8.39 21.46 -23.43
CA ASP A 127 9.27 22.03 -24.43
C ASP A 127 10.75 22.20 -23.98
N VAL A 128 11.24 21.31 -23.14
CA VAL A 128 12.67 21.31 -22.75
C VAL A 128 13.51 21.04 -23.96
N ARG A 129 14.52 21.92 -24.17
CA ARG A 129 15.45 21.81 -25.28
C ARG A 129 16.80 21.31 -24.81
N PHE A 130 17.20 20.16 -25.31
CA PHE A 130 18.51 19.59 -25.05
C PHE A 130 19.35 19.59 -26.30
N ARG A 131 20.52 20.24 -26.28
CA ARG A 131 21.46 20.26 -27.39
C ARG A 131 22.48 19.14 -27.21
N THR A 132 22.58 18.27 -28.20
CA THR A 132 23.55 17.16 -28.20
C THR A 132 24.21 17.04 -29.58
N THR A 133 25.31 16.29 -29.63
CA THR A 133 25.99 15.96 -30.89
C THR A 133 25.75 14.50 -31.19
N LEU A 134 24.98 14.20 -32.23
CA LEU A 134 24.70 12.83 -32.68
C LEU A 134 25.36 12.66 -34.07
N GLY A 135 26.24 11.65 -34.20
CA GLY A 135 26.94 11.41 -35.48
C GLY A 135 27.74 12.61 -36.03
N GLY A 136 28.36 13.42 -35.16
CA GLY A 136 29.11 14.62 -35.53
C GLY A 136 28.26 15.85 -35.89
N ARG A 137 26.93 15.76 -35.85
CA ARG A 137 25.99 16.85 -36.10
C ARG A 137 25.37 17.37 -34.83
N LYS A 138 25.32 18.69 -34.64
CA LYS A 138 24.61 19.32 -33.52
C LYS A 138 23.10 19.18 -33.76
N VAL A 139 22.45 18.45 -32.86
CA VAL A 139 20.99 18.20 -32.88
C VAL A 139 20.37 18.83 -31.62
N THR A 140 19.27 19.55 -31.80
CA THR A 140 18.44 20.01 -30.68
C THR A 140 17.25 19.09 -30.52
N LEU A 141 17.24 18.37 -29.44
CA LEU A 141 16.09 17.54 -29.02
C LEU A 141 15.12 18.46 -28.28
N LYS A 142 13.84 18.38 -28.63
CA LYS A 142 12.75 19.12 -27.97
C LYS A 142 11.71 18.12 -27.47
N GLY A 143 11.46 18.13 -26.19
CA GLY A 143 10.49 17.20 -25.58
C GLY A 143 10.05 17.64 -24.21
N ASP A 144 9.07 16.92 -23.67
CA ASP A 144 8.58 17.16 -22.33
C ASP A 144 9.39 16.33 -21.31
N LEU A 145 9.72 16.96 -20.19
CA LEU A 145 10.36 16.34 -19.05
C LEU A 145 9.34 16.20 -17.93
N ASN A 146 9.02 14.97 -17.54
CA ASN A 146 8.19 14.67 -16.39
C ASN A 146 9.10 14.24 -15.24
N ILE A 147 9.01 14.90 -14.11
CA ILE A 147 9.74 14.58 -12.89
C ILE A 147 8.72 14.14 -11.84
N ARG A 148 9.00 13.05 -11.15
CA ARG A 148 8.19 12.55 -10.05
C ARG A 148 9.08 12.13 -8.90
N ALA A 149 8.72 12.57 -7.69
CA ALA A 149 9.30 12.16 -6.43
C ALA A 149 8.20 11.60 -5.54
N ASP A 150 8.39 10.40 -5.03
CA ASP A 150 7.49 9.76 -4.08
C ASP A 150 8.29 9.39 -2.82
N LEU A 151 7.80 9.83 -1.67
CA LEU A 151 8.30 9.47 -0.36
C LEU A 151 7.23 8.63 0.35
N SER A 152 7.60 7.44 0.84
CA SER A 152 6.72 6.62 1.65
C SER A 152 7.37 6.20 2.95
N TYR A 153 6.58 6.20 4.02
CA TYR A 153 6.92 5.65 5.31
C TYR A 153 5.90 4.58 5.67
N ARG A 154 6.38 3.36 5.97
CA ARG A 154 5.55 2.23 6.37
C ARG A 154 6.05 1.66 7.69
N ASP A 155 5.12 1.43 8.63
CA ASP A 155 5.36 0.76 9.90
C ASP A 155 4.46 -0.46 10.01
N ASN A 156 5.06 -1.65 10.09
CA ASN A 156 4.35 -2.91 10.25
C ASN A 156 4.77 -3.52 11.58
N ILE A 157 3.81 -4.03 12.33
CA ILE A 157 4.05 -4.74 13.58
C ILE A 157 3.15 -5.97 13.69
N THR A 158 3.72 -7.06 14.20
CA THR A 158 2.99 -8.30 14.46
C THR A 158 3.13 -8.66 15.92
N VAL A 159 1.99 -8.82 16.59
CA VAL A 159 1.88 -9.18 18.00
C VAL A 159 1.24 -10.54 18.11
N LEU A 160 1.87 -11.44 18.84
CA LEU A 160 1.30 -12.72 19.27
C LEU A 160 0.77 -12.56 20.69
N ARG A 161 -0.50 -12.87 20.88
CA ARG A 161 -1.17 -12.83 22.18
C ARG A 161 -1.56 -14.25 22.58
N ASN A 162 -1.10 -14.68 23.73
CA ASN A 162 -1.59 -15.91 24.34
C ASN A 162 -2.81 -15.57 25.20
N LEU A 163 -3.98 -16.07 24.82
CA LEU A 163 -5.24 -15.73 25.48
C LEU A 163 -5.41 -16.45 26.82
N GLU A 164 -4.64 -17.53 27.06
CA GLU A 164 -4.71 -18.29 28.30
C GLU A 164 -3.85 -17.64 29.42
N TYR A 165 -2.66 -17.10 29.03
CA TYR A 165 -1.67 -16.59 30.02
C TYR A 165 -1.56 -15.06 30.01
N ASP A 166 -2.40 -14.35 29.25
CA ASP A 166 -2.36 -12.89 29.05
C ASP A 166 -0.95 -12.37 28.68
N ASN A 167 -0.23 -13.18 27.90
CA ASN A 167 1.12 -12.86 27.46
C ASN A 167 1.10 -12.32 26.03
N ASN A 168 1.55 -11.07 25.87
CA ASN A 168 1.62 -10.36 24.60
C ASN A 168 3.07 -10.19 24.17
N GLN A 169 3.42 -10.74 23.01
CA GLN A 169 4.78 -10.64 22.47
C GLN A 169 4.74 -10.03 21.07
N VAL A 170 5.55 -9.01 20.85
CA VAL A 170 5.83 -8.55 19.48
C VAL A 170 6.75 -9.60 18.85
N THR A 171 6.32 -10.23 17.77
CA THR A 171 7.05 -11.33 17.10
C THR A 171 7.74 -10.89 15.81
N ALA A 172 7.22 -9.83 15.17
CA ALA A 172 7.82 -9.24 13.98
C ALA A 172 7.45 -7.76 13.91
N GLY A 173 8.27 -6.99 13.21
CA GLY A 173 7.99 -5.60 12.91
C GLY A 173 9.06 -5.03 11.99
N GLN A 174 8.65 -4.14 11.11
CA GLN A 174 9.55 -3.50 10.15
C GLN A 174 9.06 -2.07 9.86
N ARG A 175 9.99 -1.12 9.95
CA ARG A 175 9.81 0.24 9.47
C ARG A 175 10.56 0.43 8.17
N ILE A 176 9.90 0.97 7.16
CA ILE A 176 10.47 1.19 5.84
C ILE A 176 10.28 2.64 5.47
N LEU A 177 11.38 3.33 5.15
CA LEU A 177 11.38 4.64 4.52
C LEU A 177 11.86 4.46 3.08
N ALA A 178 11.03 4.83 2.11
CA ALA A 178 11.38 4.71 0.70
C ALA A 178 11.24 6.04 -0.02
N LEU A 179 12.29 6.43 -0.75
CA LEU A 179 12.31 7.56 -1.66
C LEU A 179 12.46 7.03 -3.09
N LYS A 180 11.55 7.41 -3.98
CA LYS A 180 11.59 7.07 -5.40
C LYS A 180 11.58 8.34 -6.23
N LEU A 181 12.60 8.50 -7.08
CA LEU A 181 12.69 9.59 -8.01
C LEU A 181 12.64 9.03 -9.43
N ASN A 182 11.80 9.58 -10.28
CA ASN A 182 11.71 9.24 -11.69
C ASN A 182 11.73 10.51 -12.51
N ALA A 183 12.45 10.47 -13.64
CA ALA A 183 12.47 11.54 -14.61
C ALA A 183 12.38 10.97 -16.02
N ASP A 184 11.27 11.27 -16.71
CA ASP A 184 11.00 10.80 -18.07
C ASP A 184 11.23 11.97 -19.03
N TYR A 185 12.11 11.80 -20.01
CA TYR A 185 12.34 12.78 -21.05
C TYR A 185 11.99 12.21 -22.43
N ALA A 186 11.02 12.81 -23.10
CA ALA A 186 10.64 12.44 -24.45
C ALA A 186 11.65 13.02 -25.45
N LEU A 187 12.63 12.21 -25.87
CA LEU A 187 13.66 12.58 -26.85
C LEU A 187 13.09 12.76 -28.26
N SER A 188 12.10 11.95 -28.63
CA SER A 188 11.35 12.04 -29.88
C SER A 188 9.96 11.44 -29.70
N ARG A 189 9.15 11.41 -30.77
CA ARG A 189 7.84 10.75 -30.75
C ARG A 189 7.90 9.28 -30.34
N ASN A 190 9.00 8.62 -30.68
CA ASN A 190 9.16 7.16 -30.47
C ASN A 190 10.26 6.83 -29.46
N LEU A 191 11.01 7.79 -28.95
CA LEU A 191 12.16 7.57 -28.08
C LEU A 191 12.00 8.34 -26.77
N THR A 192 12.03 7.63 -25.65
CA THR A 192 11.96 8.19 -24.30
C THR A 192 13.13 7.68 -23.46
N ALA A 193 13.81 8.59 -22.77
CA ALA A 193 14.78 8.26 -21.74
C ALA A 193 14.11 8.36 -20.36
N LEU A 194 14.27 7.33 -19.56
CA LEU A 194 13.78 7.23 -18.19
C LEU A 194 14.98 7.14 -17.25
N PHE A 195 15.10 8.06 -16.35
CA PHE A 195 15.98 7.97 -15.18
C PHE A 195 15.18 7.55 -13.97
N PHE A 196 15.72 6.64 -13.16
CA PHE A 196 15.13 6.26 -11.89
C PHE A 196 16.18 6.20 -10.78
N TYR A 197 15.75 6.54 -9.57
CA TYR A 197 16.51 6.40 -8.34
C TYR A 197 15.56 5.94 -7.24
N ASP A 198 15.85 4.77 -6.66
CA ASP A 198 15.12 4.18 -5.54
C ASP A 198 16.07 4.08 -4.34
N HIS A 199 15.67 4.63 -3.21
CA HIS A 199 16.37 4.51 -1.95
C HIS A 199 15.40 3.94 -0.92
N ASN A 200 15.72 2.76 -0.38
CA ASN A 200 14.94 2.11 0.66
C ASN A 200 15.83 1.95 1.90
N PHE A 201 15.34 2.44 3.02
CA PHE A 201 15.88 2.21 4.35
C PHE A 201 14.88 1.36 5.13
N SER A 202 15.33 0.27 5.74
CA SER A 202 14.51 -0.60 6.56
C SER A 202 15.16 -0.92 7.90
N GLU A 203 14.34 -0.87 8.95
CA GLU A 203 14.68 -1.20 10.32
C GLU A 203 13.72 -2.24 10.86
N PHE A 204 14.22 -3.26 11.55
CA PHE A 204 13.41 -4.32 12.14
C PHE A 204 13.16 -4.04 13.62
N ALA A 205 11.88 -4.16 14.08
CA ALA A 205 11.50 -3.87 15.48
C ALA A 205 12.04 -4.93 16.45
N ILE A 206 12.19 -6.17 15.95
CA ILE A 206 12.67 -7.30 16.73
C ILE A 206 13.65 -8.07 15.87
N SER A 207 14.88 -7.67 15.87
CA SER A 207 15.94 -8.42 15.21
C SER A 207 17.28 -7.96 15.73
N THR A 208 18.21 -8.89 15.83
CA THR A 208 19.63 -8.60 15.94
C THR A 208 20.20 -8.13 14.59
N ALA A 209 19.38 -8.11 13.53
CA ALA A 209 19.79 -7.60 12.24
C ALA A 209 19.91 -6.07 12.26
N PHE A 210 21.00 -5.56 11.72
CA PHE A 210 21.22 -4.13 11.57
C PHE A 210 20.24 -3.53 10.55
N PRO A 211 19.92 -2.23 10.67
CA PRO A 211 19.18 -1.52 9.64
C PRO A 211 19.81 -1.72 8.26
N GLN A 212 18.97 -1.89 7.25
CA GLN A 212 19.41 -2.15 5.88
C GLN A 212 19.09 -0.96 4.99
N THR A 213 20.05 -0.58 4.17
CA THR A 213 19.87 0.42 3.13
C THR A 213 20.08 -0.21 1.77
N SER A 214 19.13 0.02 0.85
CA SER A 214 19.25 -0.41 -0.54
C SER A 214 19.08 0.80 -1.45
N ILE A 215 20.04 1.00 -2.34
CA ILE A 215 20.02 2.06 -3.35
C ILE A 215 20.08 1.41 -4.72
N ARG A 216 19.14 1.80 -5.59
CA ARG A 216 19.09 1.37 -6.98
C ARG A 216 18.85 2.57 -7.88
N SER A 217 19.68 2.76 -8.89
CA SER A 217 19.51 3.83 -9.87
C SER A 217 19.87 3.32 -11.26
N GLY A 218 19.32 3.97 -12.27
CA GLY A 218 19.63 3.59 -13.64
C GLY A 218 18.98 4.51 -14.67
N ILE A 219 19.37 4.29 -15.93
CA ILE A 219 18.79 4.95 -17.09
C ILE A 219 18.27 3.87 -18.02
N THR A 220 17.00 4.01 -18.43
CA THR A 220 16.37 3.13 -19.41
C THR A 220 16.03 3.96 -20.65
N ILE A 221 16.38 3.46 -21.83
CA ILE A 221 15.96 4.05 -23.10
C ILE A 221 14.87 3.15 -23.69
N ARG A 222 13.69 3.72 -23.91
CA ARG A 222 12.57 3.04 -24.52
C ARG A 222 12.34 3.54 -25.94
N TYR A 223 12.33 2.64 -26.90
CA TYR A 223 11.98 2.93 -28.29
C TYR A 223 10.67 2.20 -28.65
N ASN A 224 9.69 2.94 -29.15
CA ASN A 224 8.43 2.37 -29.62
C ASN A 224 8.50 2.20 -31.13
N PHE A 225 8.50 0.96 -31.60
CA PHE A 225 8.40 0.60 -33.04
C PHE A 225 6.91 0.69 -33.46
N GLY A 226 6.33 1.86 -33.37
CA GLY A 226 4.97 2.07 -33.83
C GLY A 226 4.98 2.58 -35.28
N ASN A 227 4.03 2.08 -36.08
CA ASN A 227 3.75 2.58 -37.43
C ASN A 227 3.28 4.02 -37.42
#